data_260ac4ab137585ca04d502980155d2f6
#
_entry.id   260ac4ab137585ca04d502980155d2f6
#
_cell.length_a   1.000
_cell.length_b   1.000
_cell.length_c   1.000
_cell.angle_alpha   90.00
_cell.angle_beta   90.00
_cell.angle_gamma   90.00
#
_symmetry.space_group_name_H-M   'P 1'
#
loop_
_entity.id
_entity.type
_entity.pdbx_description
1 polymer ?
#
loop_
_entity_poly.entity_id
_entity_poly.type
_entity_poly.pdbx_seq_one_letter_code
_entity_poly.pdbx_strand_id
1 'polypeptide(L)'
;MMAFRSMSAAVVVTLVALSVTVLPAPALARTEIQFWHALQAVLGERTQEIATKFNASQKDYEVKAIFKGSYPETLNAAIAAYRAKQPPHVVQVYEVGTQTMLSSGAVYPVYQLMKDNGIAIDWNDLIAPVKTYYSQGGNLSSMAFNSSTPILYYNKDHFKKAGLPDKAPATWDELEAMAKKLQASGVKCPSSSAWPSWVLVENMHAWHDQPFADQSNGFDGLATTLRINGAFGVKMMETLARGVKEGWFTYHGRLNKAEANMGAGDCGIFLTSSAYIGNLTRVSEGKFTWGTGFLPRLAGFPQGNSIIGGATLWVMKGAKADDYKGVAQFFKHLASTENQTWWAGITGYLPLSNAAVKAMEASGIYQKSPHLRTSVNQMNSGKTTPNSQGIRLGNYTSIRDAIEEQMELIFAGRKAPKQGLDDAVAKSRDVLKEFAALYR
;
A
#
# COMPACT_ATOMS: atom_id res chain seq x y z
N MET A 1 71.17 85.35 -27.96
CA MET A 1 71.26 84.09 -27.20
C MET A 1 69.85 83.55 -27.07
N MET A 2 69.46 82.64 -27.96
CA MET A 2 68.09 81.98 -27.99
C MET A 2 68.14 80.68 -27.30
N ALA A 3 67.29 80.45 -26.29
CA ALA A 3 67.14 79.18 -25.58
C ALA A 3 65.98 78.43 -26.18
N PHE A 4 66.25 77.24 -26.75
CA PHE A 4 65.27 76.31 -27.25
C PHE A 4 64.65 75.52 -26.05
N ARG A 5 63.33 75.54 -25.90
CA ARG A 5 62.58 74.66 -25.01
C ARG A 5 62.07 73.51 -25.84
N SER A 6 62.49 72.31 -25.47
CA SER A 6 61.94 70.99 -25.97
C SER A 6 60.66 70.68 -25.24
N MET A 7 59.58 70.50 -25.97
CA MET A 7 58.30 69.90 -25.46
C MET A 7 58.33 68.40 -25.71
N SER A 8 58.33 67.62 -24.61
CA SER A 8 58.13 66.13 -24.67
C SER A 8 56.64 65.87 -24.60
N ALA A 9 56.08 65.26 -25.63
CA ALA A 9 54.71 64.80 -25.65
C ALA A 9 54.65 63.39 -25.00
N ALA A 10 53.92 63.25 -23.88
CA ALA A 10 53.64 62.01 -23.25
C ALA A 10 52.36 61.36 -23.92
N VAL A 11 52.54 60.25 -24.56
CA VAL A 11 51.42 59.42 -25.10
C VAL A 11 50.86 58.59 -23.98
N VAL A 12 49.64 58.87 -23.50
CA VAL A 12 48.87 58.03 -22.55
C VAL A 12 48.11 56.98 -23.35
N VAL A 13 48.57 55.73 -23.25
CA VAL A 13 47.85 54.55 -23.80
C VAL A 13 46.82 54.13 -22.75
N THR A 14 45.53 54.38 -22.98
CA THR A 14 44.42 53.93 -22.14
C THR A 14 44.07 52.48 -22.57
N LEU A 15 44.43 51.49 -21.75
CA LEU A 15 43.96 50.11 -21.87
C LEU A 15 42.49 50.02 -21.40
N VAL A 16 41.56 49.88 -22.34
CA VAL A 16 40.15 49.54 -22.02
C VAL A 16 40.08 48.02 -21.78
N ALA A 17 40.00 47.60 -20.54
CA ALA A 17 39.72 46.24 -20.17
C ALA A 17 38.24 45.92 -20.46
N LEU A 18 37.99 45.16 -21.52
CA LEU A 18 36.66 44.63 -21.82
C LEU A 18 36.31 43.52 -20.78
N SER A 19 35.56 43.87 -19.74
CA SER A 19 35.00 42.87 -18.81
C SER A 19 33.88 42.12 -19.50
N VAL A 20 34.12 40.89 -19.95
CA VAL A 20 33.09 39.98 -20.43
C VAL A 20 32.30 39.49 -19.19
N THR A 21 31.16 40.10 -18.92
CA THR A 21 30.19 39.57 -17.97
C THR A 21 29.57 38.32 -18.57
N VAL A 22 30.03 37.17 -18.11
CA VAL A 22 29.36 35.87 -18.39
C VAL A 22 28.05 35.88 -17.61
N LEU A 23 26.96 36.24 -18.28
CA LEU A 23 25.61 36.02 -17.73
C LEU A 23 25.42 34.52 -17.47
N PRO A 24 24.99 34.10 -16.24
CA PRO A 24 24.66 32.71 -16.03
C PRO A 24 23.53 32.34 -16.99
N ALA A 25 23.75 31.31 -17.77
CA ALA A 25 22.70 30.75 -18.62
C ALA A 25 21.48 30.46 -17.76
N PRO A 26 20.25 30.81 -18.19
CA PRO A 26 19.07 30.48 -17.43
C PRO A 26 19.05 28.95 -17.21
N ALA A 27 19.04 28.54 -15.94
CA ALA A 27 18.85 27.14 -15.61
C ALA A 27 17.52 26.71 -16.26
N LEU A 28 17.57 25.78 -17.20
CA LEU A 28 16.36 25.21 -17.79
C LEU A 28 15.48 24.72 -16.64
N ALA A 29 14.23 25.19 -16.61
CA ALA A 29 13.28 24.73 -15.61
C ALA A 29 13.10 23.22 -15.75
N ARG A 30 13.17 22.48 -14.64
CA ARG A 30 12.95 21.04 -14.63
C ARG A 30 11.53 20.71 -15.11
N THR A 31 11.37 19.63 -15.85
CA THR A 31 10.05 19.11 -16.18
C THR A 31 9.39 18.59 -14.90
N GLU A 32 8.24 19.16 -14.53
CA GLU A 32 7.49 18.78 -13.31
C GLU A 32 6.66 17.51 -13.56
N ILE A 33 6.79 16.52 -12.68
CA ILE A 33 6.05 15.27 -12.69
C ILE A 33 5.14 15.24 -11.45
N GLN A 34 3.83 15.36 -11.66
CA GLN A 34 2.85 15.25 -10.57
C GLN A 34 2.61 13.78 -10.21
N PHE A 35 2.90 13.45 -8.96
CA PHE A 35 2.65 12.15 -8.36
C PHE A 35 1.61 12.29 -7.23
N TRP A 36 0.37 11.83 -7.47
CA TRP A 36 -0.71 11.84 -6.49
C TRP A 36 -0.70 10.58 -5.65
N HIS A 37 -0.70 10.73 -4.31
CA HIS A 37 -0.62 9.61 -3.38
C HIS A 37 -1.60 9.73 -2.21
N ALA A 38 -1.81 8.59 -1.51
CA ALA A 38 -2.73 8.44 -0.39
C ALA A 38 -2.04 8.15 0.95
N LEU A 39 -0.71 8.13 0.99
CA LEU A 39 0.02 7.73 2.18
C LEU A 39 0.09 8.87 3.19
N GLN A 40 -0.17 8.55 4.46
CA GLN A 40 -0.27 9.50 5.56
C GLN A 40 0.83 9.27 6.60
N ALA A 41 0.97 10.20 7.53
CA ALA A 41 1.90 10.13 8.67
C ALA A 41 3.32 9.73 8.21
N VAL A 42 3.96 8.78 8.87
CA VAL A 42 5.31 8.29 8.51
C VAL A 42 5.39 7.88 7.04
N LEU A 43 4.39 7.17 6.52
CA LEU A 43 4.40 6.71 5.13
C LEU A 43 4.34 7.88 4.14
N GLY A 44 3.60 8.95 4.46
CA GLY A 44 3.58 10.18 3.68
C GLY A 44 4.93 10.89 3.68
N GLU A 45 5.58 11.01 4.85
CA GLU A 45 6.93 11.57 4.98
C GLU A 45 7.94 10.79 4.13
N ARG A 46 7.89 9.44 4.16
CA ARG A 46 8.77 8.57 3.36
C ARG A 46 8.49 8.66 1.86
N THR A 47 7.22 8.90 1.47
CA THR A 47 6.86 9.16 0.08
C THR A 47 7.48 10.47 -0.43
N GLN A 48 7.46 11.50 0.39
CA GLN A 48 8.13 12.76 0.08
C GLN A 48 9.65 12.59 0.01
N GLU A 49 10.23 11.79 0.92
CA GLU A 49 11.66 11.52 0.96
C GLU A 49 12.16 10.80 -0.30
N ILE A 50 11.45 9.78 -0.81
CA ILE A 50 11.88 9.06 -2.01
C ILE A 50 11.77 9.94 -3.26
N ALA A 51 10.77 10.82 -3.34
CA ALA A 51 10.67 11.82 -4.40
C ALA A 51 11.83 12.82 -4.32
N THR A 52 12.19 13.28 -3.11
CA THR A 52 13.32 14.17 -2.89
C THR A 52 14.66 13.52 -3.28
N LYS A 53 14.87 12.24 -2.95
CA LYS A 53 16.05 11.47 -3.38
C LYS A 53 16.17 11.40 -4.90
N PHE A 54 15.06 11.13 -5.61
CA PHE A 54 15.04 11.18 -7.06
C PHE A 54 15.40 12.58 -7.59
N ASN A 55 14.76 13.61 -7.05
CA ASN A 55 14.99 15.00 -7.48
C ASN A 55 16.44 15.45 -7.27
N ALA A 56 17.12 14.93 -6.25
CA ALA A 56 18.53 15.22 -5.97
C ALA A 56 19.50 14.44 -6.86
N SER A 57 19.08 13.29 -7.43
CA SER A 57 19.93 12.40 -8.22
C SER A 57 20.14 12.84 -9.66
N GLN A 58 19.37 13.81 -10.15
CA GLN A 58 19.40 14.30 -11.54
C GLN A 58 18.90 15.77 -11.60
N LYS A 59 18.99 16.41 -12.82
CA LYS A 59 18.71 17.85 -12.99
C LYS A 59 17.53 18.14 -13.94
N ASP A 60 17.01 17.13 -14.63
CA ASP A 60 16.07 17.31 -15.76
C ASP A 60 14.62 17.30 -15.30
N TYR A 61 14.30 16.53 -14.25
CA TYR A 61 12.93 16.28 -13.78
C TYR A 61 12.76 16.64 -12.30
N GLU A 62 11.53 17.04 -11.93
CA GLU A 62 11.14 17.26 -10.55
C GLU A 62 9.84 16.54 -10.24
N VAL A 63 9.88 15.49 -9.41
CA VAL A 63 8.68 14.80 -8.92
C VAL A 63 8.09 15.59 -7.75
N LYS A 64 6.84 16.00 -7.90
CA LYS A 64 6.00 16.60 -6.86
C LYS A 64 5.07 15.52 -6.30
N ALA A 65 5.39 14.99 -5.13
CA ALA A 65 4.50 14.08 -4.42
C ALA A 65 3.38 14.89 -3.75
N ILE A 66 2.12 14.66 -4.17
CA ILE A 66 0.96 15.43 -3.75
C ILE A 66 -0.02 14.49 -3.04
N PHE A 67 -0.22 14.71 -1.75
CA PHE A 67 -1.21 13.97 -0.96
C PHE A 67 -2.63 14.35 -1.38
N LYS A 68 -3.49 13.34 -1.63
CA LYS A 68 -4.87 13.51 -2.11
C LYS A 68 -5.92 12.87 -1.19
N GLY A 69 -5.58 12.66 0.07
CA GLY A 69 -6.48 12.01 1.03
C GLY A 69 -6.27 10.49 1.11
N SER A 70 -7.26 9.77 1.59
CA SER A 70 -7.25 8.30 1.66
C SER A 70 -7.18 7.64 0.27
N TYR A 71 -6.96 6.35 0.21
CA TYR A 71 -6.94 5.61 -1.06
C TYR A 71 -8.23 5.78 -1.88
N PRO A 72 -9.46 5.66 -1.32
CA PRO A 72 -10.68 5.95 -2.07
C PRO A 72 -10.74 7.39 -2.58
N GLU A 73 -10.37 8.37 -1.76
CA GLU A 73 -10.36 9.79 -2.15
C GLU A 73 -9.36 10.06 -3.28
N THR A 74 -8.15 9.49 -3.21
CA THR A 74 -7.13 9.62 -4.25
C THR A 74 -7.58 9.02 -5.58
N LEU A 75 -8.20 7.83 -5.57
CA LEU A 75 -8.76 7.20 -6.77
C LEU A 75 -9.89 8.05 -7.37
N ASN A 76 -10.82 8.52 -6.55
CA ASN A 76 -11.93 9.36 -7.00
C ASN A 76 -11.44 10.69 -7.57
N ALA A 77 -10.45 11.31 -6.94
CA ALA A 77 -9.81 12.53 -7.44
C ALA A 77 -9.15 12.30 -8.81
N ALA A 78 -8.47 11.17 -9.00
CA ALA A 78 -7.86 10.82 -10.29
C ALA A 78 -8.90 10.59 -11.39
N ILE A 79 -10.01 9.90 -11.09
CA ILE A 79 -11.12 9.70 -12.01
C ILE A 79 -11.73 11.05 -12.42
N ALA A 80 -11.99 11.94 -11.47
CA ALA A 80 -12.53 13.27 -11.72
C ALA A 80 -11.58 14.11 -12.59
N ALA A 81 -10.28 14.12 -12.26
CA ALA A 81 -9.26 14.84 -13.03
C ALA A 81 -9.11 14.30 -14.47
N TYR A 82 -9.17 12.99 -14.65
CA TYR A 82 -9.13 12.39 -15.98
C TYR A 82 -10.33 12.81 -16.84
N ARG A 83 -11.54 12.80 -16.26
CA ARG A 83 -12.77 13.30 -16.94
C ARG A 83 -12.68 14.77 -17.30
N ALA A 84 -12.04 15.57 -16.45
CA ALA A 84 -11.76 17.00 -16.70
C ALA A 84 -10.58 17.23 -17.69
N LYS A 85 -9.97 16.17 -18.24
CA LYS A 85 -8.77 16.21 -19.10
C LYS A 85 -7.54 16.87 -18.46
N GLN A 86 -7.42 16.77 -17.15
CA GLN A 86 -6.32 17.29 -16.32
C GLN A 86 -5.81 16.21 -15.33
N PRO A 87 -5.52 14.98 -15.78
CA PRO A 87 -5.01 13.95 -14.89
C PRO A 87 -3.59 14.29 -14.39
N PRO A 88 -3.17 13.75 -13.21
CA PRO A 88 -1.77 13.74 -12.84
C PRO A 88 -0.97 12.85 -13.80
N HIS A 89 0.35 12.96 -13.79
CA HIS A 89 1.22 12.06 -14.55
C HIS A 89 1.20 10.64 -13.95
N VAL A 90 1.26 10.57 -12.62
CA VAL A 90 1.27 9.32 -11.85
C VAL A 90 0.24 9.39 -10.72
N VAL A 91 -0.53 8.34 -10.55
CA VAL A 91 -1.45 8.19 -9.42
C VAL A 91 -1.22 6.87 -8.69
N GLN A 92 -1.15 6.94 -7.37
CA GLN A 92 -1.15 5.76 -6.51
C GLN A 92 -2.58 5.23 -6.36
N VAL A 93 -2.81 4.00 -6.79
CA VAL A 93 -4.10 3.34 -6.64
C VAL A 93 -3.91 2.04 -5.88
N TYR A 94 -4.69 1.86 -4.82
CA TYR A 94 -4.66 0.65 -4.02
C TYR A 94 -5.24 -0.55 -4.77
N GLU A 95 -5.01 -1.74 -4.28
CA GLU A 95 -5.28 -3.01 -4.98
C GLU A 95 -6.72 -3.12 -5.49
N VAL A 96 -7.71 -2.64 -4.74
CA VAL A 96 -9.13 -2.71 -5.15
C VAL A 96 -9.45 -1.85 -6.38
N GLY A 97 -8.64 -0.86 -6.68
CA GLY A 97 -8.79 -0.04 -7.88
C GLY A 97 -8.25 -0.69 -9.15
N THR A 98 -7.54 -1.81 -9.05
CA THR A 98 -6.82 -2.43 -10.17
C THR A 98 -7.72 -2.71 -11.37
N GLN A 99 -8.85 -3.41 -11.19
CA GLN A 99 -9.75 -3.72 -12.30
C GLN A 99 -10.37 -2.47 -12.92
N THR A 100 -10.71 -1.49 -12.11
CA THR A 100 -11.22 -0.19 -12.59
C THR A 100 -10.18 0.51 -13.48
N MET A 101 -8.92 0.52 -13.06
CA MET A 101 -7.84 1.12 -13.85
C MET A 101 -7.59 0.35 -15.15
N LEU A 102 -7.54 -0.98 -15.11
CA LEU A 102 -7.34 -1.84 -16.29
C LEU A 102 -8.44 -1.64 -17.34
N SER A 103 -9.70 -1.51 -16.90
CA SER A 103 -10.85 -1.35 -17.80
C SER A 103 -11.02 0.09 -18.31
N SER A 104 -10.45 1.10 -17.66
CA SER A 104 -10.71 2.52 -17.91
C SER A 104 -10.27 3.05 -19.28
N GLY A 105 -9.29 2.38 -19.91
CA GLY A 105 -8.61 2.91 -21.11
C GLY A 105 -7.73 4.14 -20.85
N ALA A 106 -7.69 4.66 -19.62
CA ALA A 106 -7.00 5.89 -19.22
C ALA A 106 -5.52 5.71 -18.90
N VAL A 107 -5.05 4.46 -18.86
CA VAL A 107 -3.71 4.09 -18.37
C VAL A 107 -2.72 3.90 -19.51
N TYR A 108 -1.51 4.38 -19.33
CA TYR A 108 -0.35 4.01 -20.12
C TYR A 108 0.37 2.85 -19.40
N PRO A 109 0.31 1.60 -19.91
CA PRO A 109 0.86 0.45 -19.20
C PRO A 109 2.35 0.61 -18.92
N VAL A 110 2.79 0.29 -17.70
CA VAL A 110 4.18 0.53 -17.29
C VAL A 110 5.19 -0.24 -18.12
N TYR A 111 4.89 -1.48 -18.53
CA TYR A 111 5.78 -2.26 -19.39
C TYR A 111 6.04 -1.56 -20.73
N GLN A 112 5.00 -0.91 -21.30
CA GLN A 112 5.10 -0.18 -22.55
C GLN A 112 5.84 1.14 -22.35
N LEU A 113 5.50 1.90 -21.30
CA LEU A 113 6.21 3.14 -20.95
C LEU A 113 7.72 2.93 -20.84
N MET A 114 8.14 1.89 -20.12
CA MET A 114 9.57 1.62 -19.91
C MET A 114 10.26 1.21 -21.20
N LYS A 115 9.61 0.38 -22.01
CA LYS A 115 10.10 -0.03 -23.33
C LYS A 115 10.26 1.17 -24.28
N ASP A 116 9.25 2.04 -24.38
CA ASP A 116 9.25 3.19 -25.29
C ASP A 116 10.31 4.24 -24.91
N ASN A 117 10.72 4.25 -23.62
CA ASN A 117 11.80 5.12 -23.13
C ASN A 117 13.16 4.41 -23.02
N GLY A 118 13.32 3.21 -23.58
CA GLY A 118 14.58 2.47 -23.63
C GLY A 118 15.11 2.04 -22.25
N ILE A 119 14.24 1.92 -21.25
CA ILE A 119 14.62 1.53 -19.90
C ILE A 119 14.22 0.07 -19.66
N ALA A 120 15.22 -0.78 -19.47
CA ALA A 120 15.01 -2.18 -19.12
C ALA A 120 14.78 -2.33 -17.59
N ILE A 121 13.71 -3.01 -17.23
CA ILE A 121 13.46 -3.51 -15.86
C ILE A 121 13.21 -5.01 -15.97
N ASP A 122 13.87 -5.79 -15.12
CA ASP A 122 13.58 -7.23 -15.02
C ASP A 122 12.30 -7.46 -14.20
N TRP A 123 11.17 -7.51 -14.90
CA TRP A 123 9.88 -7.81 -14.28
C TRP A 123 9.79 -9.23 -13.70
N ASN A 124 10.72 -10.14 -14.08
CA ASN A 124 10.74 -11.50 -13.53
C ASN A 124 11.37 -11.54 -12.14
N ASP A 125 12.12 -10.51 -11.76
CA ASP A 125 12.66 -10.37 -10.41
C ASP A 125 11.61 -9.96 -9.36
N LEU A 126 10.44 -9.48 -9.77
CA LEU A 126 9.35 -9.17 -8.84
C LEU A 126 8.88 -10.43 -8.10
N ILE A 127 8.56 -10.29 -6.81
CA ILE A 127 7.95 -11.38 -6.03
C ILE A 127 6.62 -11.81 -6.68
N ALA A 128 6.39 -13.12 -6.71
CA ALA A 128 5.27 -13.70 -7.46
C ALA A 128 3.89 -13.09 -7.14
N PRO A 129 3.49 -12.83 -5.87
CA PRO A 129 2.20 -12.24 -5.57
C PRO A 129 1.99 -10.86 -6.20
N VAL A 130 3.02 -10.01 -6.21
CA VAL A 130 2.96 -8.67 -6.81
C VAL A 130 2.88 -8.77 -8.34
N LYS A 131 3.76 -9.59 -8.94
CA LYS A 131 3.78 -9.78 -10.39
C LYS A 131 2.43 -10.32 -10.90
N THR A 132 1.91 -11.37 -10.29
CA THR A 132 0.65 -12.00 -10.70
C THR A 132 -0.52 -11.03 -10.59
N TYR A 133 -0.61 -10.31 -9.48
CA TYR A 133 -1.74 -9.43 -9.20
C TYR A 133 -1.84 -8.26 -10.20
N TYR A 134 -0.73 -7.60 -10.52
CA TYR A 134 -0.72 -6.38 -11.34
C TYR A 134 -0.40 -6.60 -12.82
N SER A 135 -0.27 -7.86 -13.25
CA SER A 135 -0.07 -8.20 -14.67
C SER A 135 -1.39 -8.48 -15.39
N GLN A 136 -1.43 -8.10 -16.68
CA GLN A 136 -2.48 -8.48 -17.63
C GLN A 136 -1.82 -9.01 -18.90
N GLY A 137 -2.26 -10.19 -19.36
CA GLY A 137 -1.62 -10.84 -20.50
C GLY A 137 -0.12 -11.08 -20.33
N GLY A 138 0.35 -11.33 -19.11
CA GLY A 138 1.76 -11.54 -18.76
C GLY A 138 2.60 -10.28 -18.62
N ASN A 139 2.03 -9.09 -18.86
CA ASN A 139 2.73 -7.80 -18.81
C ASN A 139 2.26 -6.97 -17.61
N LEU A 140 3.18 -6.30 -16.95
CA LEU A 140 2.90 -5.44 -15.81
C LEU A 140 2.21 -4.15 -16.24
N SER A 141 1.01 -3.88 -15.74
CA SER A 141 0.21 -2.71 -16.13
C SER A 141 0.54 -1.46 -15.31
N SER A 142 1.00 -1.62 -14.06
CA SER A 142 1.35 -0.53 -13.14
C SER A 142 2.66 -0.80 -12.44
N MET A 143 3.35 0.24 -11.97
CA MET A 143 4.62 0.12 -11.27
C MET A 143 4.39 -0.32 -9.84
N ALA A 144 4.98 -1.44 -9.43
CA ALA A 144 4.95 -1.89 -8.05
C ALA A 144 5.59 -0.84 -7.12
N PHE A 145 4.92 -0.52 -6.00
CA PHE A 145 5.39 0.53 -5.11
C PHE A 145 5.31 0.14 -3.63
N ASN A 146 4.12 -0.11 -3.10
CA ASN A 146 3.93 -0.36 -1.69
C ASN A 146 2.93 -1.53 -1.48
N SER A 147 3.46 -2.73 -1.47
CA SER A 147 2.68 -3.94 -1.19
C SER A 147 2.90 -4.40 0.25
N SER A 148 1.83 -4.84 0.87
CA SER A 148 1.81 -5.38 2.24
C SER A 148 0.94 -6.63 2.31
N THR A 149 0.93 -7.29 3.45
CA THR A 149 -0.08 -8.30 3.82
C THR A 149 -0.49 -8.04 5.27
N PRO A 150 -1.70 -8.36 5.70
CA PRO A 150 -2.05 -8.19 7.09
C PRO A 150 -1.31 -9.22 7.95
N ILE A 151 -0.88 -8.77 9.12
CA ILE A 151 -0.27 -9.60 10.16
C ILE A 151 -0.89 -9.28 11.52
N LEU A 152 -0.61 -10.09 12.51
CA LEU A 152 -1.00 -9.85 13.88
C LEU A 152 0.10 -9.11 14.64
N TYR A 153 -0.29 -8.13 15.45
CA TYR A 153 0.54 -7.41 16.42
C TYR A 153 0.01 -7.67 17.82
N TYR A 154 0.89 -7.68 18.81
CA TYR A 154 0.47 -7.77 20.21
C TYR A 154 1.33 -6.90 21.13
N ASN A 155 0.71 -6.32 22.15
CA ASN A 155 1.38 -5.51 23.15
C ASN A 155 1.94 -6.44 24.26
N LYS A 156 3.29 -6.56 24.31
CA LYS A 156 3.98 -7.45 25.24
C LYS A 156 3.79 -7.06 26.70
N ASP A 157 3.64 -5.76 26.97
CA ASP A 157 3.49 -5.27 28.34
C ASP A 157 2.08 -5.63 28.88
N HIS A 158 1.06 -5.54 28.02
CA HIS A 158 -0.28 -6.05 28.35
C HIS A 158 -0.32 -7.57 28.51
N PHE A 159 0.40 -8.31 27.65
CA PHE A 159 0.51 -9.76 27.77
C PHE A 159 1.16 -10.16 29.08
N LYS A 160 2.29 -9.52 29.45
CA LYS A 160 2.96 -9.74 30.74
C LYS A 160 2.04 -9.45 31.93
N LYS A 161 1.32 -8.32 31.91
CA LYS A 161 0.37 -7.94 32.96
C LYS A 161 -0.78 -8.95 33.10
N ALA A 162 -1.26 -9.52 31.98
CA ALA A 162 -2.33 -10.52 31.96
C ALA A 162 -1.85 -11.97 32.22
N GLY A 163 -0.55 -12.19 32.49
CA GLY A 163 0.03 -13.51 32.69
C GLY A 163 0.02 -14.36 31.42
N LEU A 164 0.08 -13.73 30.23
CA LEU A 164 0.14 -14.41 28.93
C LEU A 164 1.59 -14.65 28.50
N PRO A 165 1.87 -15.71 27.72
CA PRO A 165 3.20 -15.93 27.16
C PRO A 165 3.54 -14.86 26.13
N ASP A 166 4.84 -14.54 25.97
CA ASP A 166 5.34 -13.63 24.91
C ASP A 166 5.28 -14.33 23.52
N LYS A 167 4.07 -14.61 23.07
CA LYS A 167 3.79 -15.30 21.81
C LYS A 167 2.43 -14.87 21.27
N ALA A 168 2.36 -14.61 19.97
CA ALA A 168 1.11 -14.33 19.28
C ALA A 168 0.18 -15.56 19.24
N PRO A 169 -1.15 -15.40 19.37
CA PRO A 169 -2.10 -16.49 19.17
C PRO A 169 -2.05 -17.01 17.72
N ALA A 170 -2.07 -18.33 17.56
CA ALA A 170 -2.03 -18.99 16.26
C ALA A 170 -3.43 -19.29 15.69
N THR A 171 -4.44 -19.34 16.55
CA THR A 171 -5.84 -19.62 16.18
C THR A 171 -6.79 -18.55 16.74
N TRP A 172 -7.99 -18.46 16.16
CA TRP A 172 -9.04 -17.57 16.68
C TRP A 172 -9.49 -17.99 18.09
N ASP A 173 -9.47 -19.28 18.41
CA ASP A 173 -9.78 -19.76 19.75
C ASP A 173 -8.72 -19.33 20.77
N GLU A 174 -7.43 -19.39 20.41
CA GLU A 174 -6.35 -18.83 21.24
C GLU A 174 -6.47 -17.32 21.38
N LEU A 175 -6.79 -16.61 20.28
CA LEU A 175 -6.99 -15.16 20.30
C LEU A 175 -8.12 -14.78 21.26
N GLU A 176 -9.28 -15.44 21.17
CA GLU A 176 -10.41 -15.22 22.07
C GLU A 176 -10.02 -15.48 23.53
N ALA A 177 -9.36 -16.59 23.82
CA ALA A 177 -8.93 -16.93 25.17
C ALA A 177 -7.93 -15.90 25.73
N MET A 178 -6.95 -15.45 24.92
CA MET A 178 -6.00 -14.42 25.33
C MET A 178 -6.67 -13.06 25.48
N ALA A 179 -7.54 -12.67 24.55
CA ALA A 179 -8.27 -11.40 24.62
C ALA A 179 -9.19 -11.31 25.85
N LYS A 180 -9.85 -12.40 26.24
CA LYS A 180 -10.63 -12.45 27.50
C LYS A 180 -9.75 -12.26 28.75
N LYS A 181 -8.52 -12.79 28.77
CA LYS A 181 -7.57 -12.53 29.86
C LYS A 181 -7.08 -11.08 29.86
N LEU A 182 -6.82 -10.51 28.69
CA LEU A 182 -6.48 -9.10 28.54
C LEU A 182 -7.62 -8.21 29.05
N GLN A 183 -8.87 -8.52 28.69
CA GLN A 183 -10.07 -7.84 29.18
C GLN A 183 -10.16 -7.91 30.73
N ALA A 184 -9.99 -9.09 31.30
CA ALA A 184 -10.00 -9.28 32.74
C ALA A 184 -8.88 -8.52 33.48
N SER A 185 -7.73 -8.29 32.80
CA SER A 185 -6.62 -7.48 33.34
C SER A 185 -6.82 -5.96 33.19
N GLY A 186 -7.96 -5.52 32.63
CA GLY A 186 -8.31 -4.11 32.46
C GLY A 186 -7.79 -3.45 31.18
N VAL A 187 -7.41 -4.24 30.15
CA VAL A 187 -7.06 -3.71 28.85
C VAL A 187 -8.31 -3.22 28.13
N LYS A 188 -8.34 -1.94 27.73
CA LYS A 188 -9.53 -1.30 27.15
C LYS A 188 -9.90 -1.83 25.75
N CYS A 189 -8.90 -2.22 24.98
CA CYS A 189 -9.02 -2.80 23.64
C CYS A 189 -8.32 -4.17 23.65
N PRO A 190 -9.01 -5.25 24.13
CA PRO A 190 -8.37 -6.58 24.23
C PRO A 190 -7.90 -7.09 22.88
N SER A 191 -8.73 -6.98 21.84
CA SER A 191 -8.34 -7.20 20.44
C SER A 191 -9.09 -6.26 19.49
N SER A 192 -8.49 -5.93 18.35
CA SER A 192 -9.10 -5.09 17.32
C SER A 192 -8.44 -5.32 15.97
N SER A 193 -8.97 -4.67 14.91
CA SER A 193 -8.41 -4.69 13.58
C SER A 193 -8.60 -3.35 12.88
N ALA A 194 -7.62 -2.93 12.07
CA ALA A 194 -7.82 -1.92 11.03
C ALA A 194 -8.12 -2.60 9.68
N TRP A 195 -8.60 -1.83 8.70
CA TRP A 195 -8.93 -2.31 7.35
C TRP A 195 -9.88 -3.52 7.37
N PRO A 196 -11.05 -3.40 8.02
CA PRO A 196 -11.85 -4.56 8.44
C PRO A 196 -12.26 -5.49 7.29
N SER A 197 -12.71 -4.98 6.13
CA SER A 197 -13.02 -5.82 4.98
C SER A 197 -11.77 -6.57 4.49
N TRP A 198 -10.66 -5.87 4.29
CA TRP A 198 -9.44 -6.46 3.77
C TRP A 198 -8.81 -7.50 4.71
N VAL A 199 -8.75 -7.20 6.01
CA VAL A 199 -8.13 -8.09 7.00
C VAL A 199 -9.06 -9.24 7.38
N LEU A 200 -10.33 -8.93 7.75
CA LEU A 200 -11.22 -9.88 8.42
C LEU A 200 -12.13 -10.66 7.46
N VAL A 201 -12.25 -10.23 6.20
CA VAL A 201 -13.05 -10.92 5.19
C VAL A 201 -12.16 -11.42 4.06
N GLU A 202 -11.53 -10.55 3.32
CA GLU A 202 -10.76 -10.88 2.11
C GLU A 202 -9.54 -11.78 2.42
N ASN A 203 -8.68 -11.34 3.35
CA ASN A 203 -7.52 -12.12 3.76
C ASN A 203 -7.89 -13.38 4.54
N MET A 204 -8.97 -13.36 5.35
CA MET A 204 -9.42 -14.57 6.03
C MET A 204 -9.91 -15.63 5.04
N HIS A 205 -10.63 -15.25 3.96
CA HIS A 205 -11.00 -16.19 2.90
C HIS A 205 -9.75 -16.80 2.23
N ALA A 206 -8.81 -15.96 1.82
CA ALA A 206 -7.57 -16.43 1.20
C ALA A 206 -6.73 -17.29 2.14
N TRP A 207 -6.59 -16.90 3.42
CA TRP A 207 -5.82 -17.59 4.45
C TRP A 207 -6.36 -18.97 4.79
N HIS A 208 -7.64 -19.23 4.47
CA HIS A 208 -8.32 -20.51 4.66
C HIS A 208 -8.68 -21.20 3.33
N ASP A 209 -8.09 -20.77 2.23
CA ASP A 209 -8.35 -21.29 0.88
C ASP A 209 -9.85 -21.35 0.54
N GLN A 210 -10.58 -20.29 0.93
CA GLN A 210 -12.00 -20.15 0.61
C GLN A 210 -12.20 -19.12 -0.50
N PRO A 211 -13.10 -19.34 -1.45
CA PRO A 211 -13.38 -18.38 -2.51
C PRO A 211 -14.02 -17.13 -1.93
N PHE A 212 -13.47 -15.95 -2.27
CA PHE A 212 -14.11 -14.67 -1.99
C PHE A 212 -15.16 -14.33 -3.06
N ALA A 213 -14.85 -14.64 -4.32
CA ALA A 213 -15.75 -14.51 -5.46
C ALA A 213 -15.53 -15.68 -6.44
N ASP A 214 -16.47 -15.92 -7.36
CA ASP A 214 -16.26 -16.83 -8.48
C ASP A 214 -15.31 -16.26 -9.54
N GLN A 215 -15.11 -16.94 -10.65
CA GLN A 215 -14.15 -16.55 -11.71
C GLN A 215 -12.73 -16.34 -11.14
N SER A 216 -12.25 -17.27 -10.28
CA SER A 216 -10.93 -17.15 -9.62
C SER A 216 -10.75 -15.77 -8.96
N ASN A 217 -11.73 -15.34 -8.15
CA ASN A 217 -11.80 -14.02 -7.54
C ASN A 217 -11.75 -12.84 -8.55
N GLY A 218 -12.37 -13.03 -9.74
CA GLY A 218 -12.47 -12.03 -10.78
C GLY A 218 -11.29 -11.97 -11.76
N PHE A 219 -10.30 -12.86 -11.65
CA PHE A 219 -9.18 -12.91 -12.60
C PHE A 219 -9.59 -13.44 -13.97
N ASP A 220 -10.59 -14.36 -14.02
CA ASP A 220 -11.03 -15.03 -15.25
C ASP A 220 -12.18 -14.29 -15.95
N GLY A 221 -12.72 -13.22 -15.38
CA GLY A 221 -13.78 -12.45 -16.02
C GLY A 221 -14.47 -11.44 -15.11
N LEU A 222 -15.23 -10.52 -15.73
CA LEU A 222 -15.93 -9.44 -15.03
C LEU A 222 -17.29 -9.86 -14.46
N ALA A 223 -17.91 -10.90 -15.02
CA ALA A 223 -19.22 -11.41 -14.57
C ALA A 223 -19.03 -12.31 -13.34
N THR A 224 -18.80 -11.71 -12.20
CA THR A 224 -18.51 -12.36 -10.94
C THR A 224 -19.62 -12.18 -9.90
N THR A 225 -19.63 -13.07 -8.92
CA THR A 225 -20.51 -13.00 -7.74
C THR A 225 -19.68 -13.31 -6.49
N LEU A 226 -19.89 -12.56 -5.41
CA LEU A 226 -19.23 -12.83 -4.13
C LEU A 226 -19.68 -14.17 -3.54
N ARG A 227 -18.77 -14.84 -2.83
CA ARG A 227 -18.97 -16.12 -2.14
C ARG A 227 -18.77 -16.04 -0.62
N ILE A 228 -18.73 -14.79 -0.09
CA ILE A 228 -18.44 -14.51 1.32
C ILE A 228 -19.53 -14.98 2.30
N ASN A 229 -20.71 -15.33 1.82
CA ASN A 229 -21.85 -15.78 2.61
C ASN A 229 -21.91 -17.33 2.76
N GLY A 230 -20.85 -18.04 2.39
CA GLY A 230 -20.69 -19.47 2.61
C GLY A 230 -20.41 -19.80 4.08
N ALA A 231 -20.28 -21.11 4.39
CA ALA A 231 -20.08 -21.60 5.76
C ALA A 231 -18.89 -20.94 6.48
N PHE A 232 -17.77 -20.73 5.78
CA PHE A 232 -16.60 -20.05 6.31
C PHE A 232 -16.89 -18.60 6.70
N GLY A 233 -17.42 -17.80 5.76
CA GLY A 233 -17.70 -16.39 6.02
C GLY A 233 -18.71 -16.18 7.15
N VAL A 234 -19.75 -17.01 7.20
CA VAL A 234 -20.75 -16.99 8.29
C VAL A 234 -20.07 -17.29 9.63
N LYS A 235 -19.28 -18.37 9.72
CA LYS A 235 -18.59 -18.76 10.95
C LYS A 235 -17.61 -17.66 11.42
N MET A 236 -16.86 -17.07 10.49
CA MET A 236 -15.94 -15.98 10.80
C MET A 236 -16.70 -14.75 11.34
N MET A 237 -17.79 -14.37 10.69
CA MET A 237 -18.59 -13.22 11.10
C MET A 237 -19.32 -13.45 12.43
N GLU A 238 -19.80 -14.69 12.71
CA GLU A 238 -20.34 -15.09 14.01
C GLU A 238 -19.30 -14.96 15.12
N THR A 239 -18.05 -15.39 14.84
CA THR A 239 -16.95 -15.26 15.80
C THR A 239 -16.66 -13.80 16.14
N LEU A 240 -16.58 -12.92 15.14
CA LEU A 240 -16.37 -11.48 15.35
C LEU A 240 -17.54 -10.81 16.06
N ALA A 241 -18.80 -11.13 15.66
CA ALA A 241 -20.00 -10.57 16.29
C ALA A 241 -20.10 -10.97 17.77
N ARG A 242 -19.76 -12.23 18.08
CA ARG A 242 -19.65 -12.69 19.47
C ARG A 242 -18.56 -11.91 20.21
N GLY A 243 -17.40 -11.71 19.58
CA GLY A 243 -16.30 -10.94 20.15
C GLY A 243 -16.67 -9.51 20.52
N VAL A 244 -17.41 -8.84 19.64
CA VAL A 244 -17.92 -7.48 19.90
C VAL A 244 -18.94 -7.51 21.05
N LYS A 245 -19.90 -8.44 21.02
CA LYS A 245 -20.92 -8.57 22.05
C LYS A 245 -20.33 -8.88 23.42
N GLU A 246 -19.32 -9.74 23.51
CA GLU A 246 -18.66 -10.12 24.75
C GLU A 246 -17.53 -9.16 25.17
N GLY A 247 -17.16 -8.20 24.30
CA GLY A 247 -16.17 -7.15 24.59
C GLY A 247 -14.71 -7.58 24.45
N TRP A 248 -14.41 -8.79 23.95
CA TRP A 248 -13.02 -9.21 23.70
C TRP A 248 -12.50 -8.79 22.32
N PHE A 249 -13.39 -8.36 21.41
CA PHE A 249 -13.05 -7.72 20.15
C PHE A 249 -13.72 -6.34 20.04
N THR A 250 -12.98 -5.31 19.66
CA THR A 250 -13.48 -3.93 19.54
C THR A 250 -13.39 -3.45 18.11
N TYR A 251 -14.49 -2.99 17.53
CA TYR A 251 -14.53 -2.36 16.20
C TYR A 251 -14.40 -0.84 16.33
N HIS A 252 -13.38 -0.27 15.70
CA HIS A 252 -13.08 1.17 15.75
C HIS A 252 -13.34 1.91 14.43
N GLY A 253 -14.07 1.29 13.50
CA GLY A 253 -14.43 1.89 12.21
C GLY A 253 -13.59 1.41 11.04
N ARG A 254 -13.83 2.02 9.89
CA ARG A 254 -13.28 1.64 8.60
C ARG A 254 -11.85 2.14 8.39
N LEU A 255 -11.21 1.63 7.32
CA LEU A 255 -9.85 1.97 6.94
C LEU A 255 -8.87 1.76 8.11
N ASN A 256 -7.93 2.68 8.30
CA ASN A 256 -6.90 2.61 9.33
C ASN A 256 -7.28 3.28 10.66
N LYS A 257 -8.54 3.62 10.89
CA LYS A 257 -8.96 4.36 12.10
C LYS A 257 -8.53 3.70 13.41
N ALA A 258 -8.58 2.37 13.47
CA ALA A 258 -8.19 1.61 14.66
C ALA A 258 -6.68 1.68 14.98
N GLU A 259 -5.82 2.05 14.05
CA GLU A 259 -4.36 2.09 14.25
C GLU A 259 -3.95 3.07 15.36
N ALA A 260 -4.71 4.15 15.56
CA ALA A 260 -4.45 5.11 16.61
C ALA A 260 -4.55 4.47 18.02
N ASN A 261 -5.48 3.55 18.23
CA ASN A 261 -5.66 2.85 19.52
C ASN A 261 -4.46 1.93 19.81
N MET A 262 -3.97 1.19 18.81
CA MET A 262 -2.75 0.39 18.98
C MET A 262 -1.53 1.27 19.22
N GLY A 263 -1.38 2.37 18.49
CA GLY A 263 -0.28 3.33 18.64
C GLY A 263 -0.27 4.04 20.01
N ALA A 264 -1.44 4.24 20.61
CA ALA A 264 -1.57 4.76 21.96
C ALA A 264 -1.21 3.71 23.04
N GLY A 265 -1.10 2.43 22.67
CA GLY A 265 -0.89 1.33 23.60
C GLY A 265 -2.18 0.78 24.24
N ASP A 266 -3.35 1.20 23.76
CA ASP A 266 -4.64 0.76 24.32
C ASP A 266 -4.99 -0.69 23.97
N CYS A 267 -4.53 -1.21 22.81
CA CYS A 267 -4.90 -2.54 22.33
C CYS A 267 -3.89 -3.62 22.77
N GLY A 268 -4.40 -4.79 23.16
CA GLY A 268 -3.62 -5.95 23.52
C GLY A 268 -3.20 -6.78 22.30
N ILE A 269 -4.15 -7.08 21.40
CA ILE A 269 -3.95 -7.80 20.13
C ILE A 269 -4.52 -6.95 19.01
N PHE A 270 -3.81 -6.87 17.88
CA PHE A 270 -4.20 -6.00 16.78
C PHE A 270 -3.87 -6.63 15.42
N LEU A 271 -4.83 -6.64 14.50
CA LEU A 271 -4.64 -7.14 13.14
C LEU A 271 -4.64 -5.97 12.16
N THR A 272 -3.57 -5.80 11.41
CA THR A 272 -3.47 -4.76 10.38
C THR A 272 -2.33 -5.04 9.40
N SER A 273 -2.16 -4.14 8.43
CA SER A 273 -1.09 -4.17 7.44
C SER A 273 0.30 -4.29 8.07
N SER A 274 1.19 -5.06 7.45
CA SER A 274 2.62 -5.07 7.79
C SER A 274 3.26 -3.68 7.68
N ALA A 275 2.72 -2.80 6.84
CA ALA A 275 3.19 -1.42 6.70
C ALA A 275 2.97 -0.55 7.95
N TYR A 276 2.18 -1.03 8.92
CA TYR A 276 2.03 -0.34 10.19
C TYR A 276 3.29 -0.43 11.08
N ILE A 277 4.22 -1.36 10.78
CA ILE A 277 5.49 -1.53 11.51
C ILE A 277 6.24 -0.20 11.63
N GLY A 278 6.41 0.54 10.52
CA GLY A 278 7.16 1.79 10.54
C GLY A 278 6.53 2.86 11.43
N ASN A 279 5.19 2.99 11.39
CA ASN A 279 4.48 3.93 12.27
C ASN A 279 4.51 3.46 13.73
N LEU A 280 4.20 2.18 13.98
CA LEU A 280 4.15 1.62 15.33
C LEU A 280 5.51 1.72 16.03
N THR A 281 6.62 1.43 15.33
CA THR A 281 7.97 1.60 15.84
C THR A 281 8.20 3.02 16.40
N ARG A 282 7.79 4.04 15.65
CA ARG A 282 7.97 5.45 16.05
C ARG A 282 7.05 5.83 17.23
N VAL A 283 5.77 5.47 17.19
CA VAL A 283 4.81 5.92 18.19
C VAL A 283 4.87 5.16 19.51
N SER A 284 5.39 3.92 19.50
CA SER A 284 5.57 3.08 20.70
C SER A 284 6.88 3.31 21.43
N GLU A 285 7.83 4.02 20.82
CA GLU A 285 9.17 4.26 21.40
C GLU A 285 9.07 4.89 22.80
N GLY A 286 9.70 4.25 23.79
CA GLY A 286 9.67 4.67 25.19
C GLY A 286 8.35 4.50 25.91
N LYS A 287 7.30 3.93 25.27
CA LYS A 287 5.97 3.76 25.87
C LYS A 287 5.61 2.31 26.16
N PHE A 288 5.79 1.42 25.19
CA PHE A 288 5.51 -0.01 25.33
C PHE A 288 6.27 -0.84 24.31
N THR A 289 6.40 -2.13 24.59
CA THR A 289 7.02 -3.11 23.69
C THR A 289 5.94 -3.96 23.00
N TRP A 290 6.25 -4.41 21.80
CA TRP A 290 5.28 -5.17 20.98
C TRP A 290 5.97 -6.30 20.20
N GLY A 291 5.15 -7.24 19.74
CA GLY A 291 5.58 -8.33 18.90
C GLY A 291 4.63 -8.53 17.72
N THR A 292 5.01 -9.41 16.79
CA THR A 292 4.20 -9.75 15.63
C THR A 292 4.03 -11.26 15.52
N GLY A 293 2.99 -11.68 14.80
CA GLY A 293 2.71 -13.06 14.45
C GLY A 293 1.91 -13.17 13.15
N PHE A 294 1.70 -14.40 12.70
CA PHE A 294 0.82 -14.65 11.56
C PHE A 294 -0.63 -14.36 11.91
N LEU A 295 -1.44 -14.18 10.89
CA LEU A 295 -2.90 -14.16 11.05
C LEU A 295 -3.37 -15.45 11.72
N PRO A 296 -4.32 -15.36 12.69
CA PRO A 296 -4.83 -16.54 13.36
C PRO A 296 -5.68 -17.39 12.43
N ARG A 297 -5.68 -18.70 12.66
CA ARG A 297 -6.49 -19.67 11.89
C ARG A 297 -7.81 -19.93 12.55
N LEU A 298 -8.85 -20.07 11.75
CA LEU A 298 -10.14 -20.58 12.19
C LEU A 298 -10.14 -22.11 12.07
N ALA A 299 -10.45 -22.81 13.16
CA ALA A 299 -10.46 -24.26 13.20
C ALA A 299 -11.49 -24.86 12.22
N GLY A 300 -11.16 -26.03 11.64
CA GLY A 300 -12.04 -26.76 10.73
C GLY A 300 -11.96 -26.34 9.26
N PHE A 301 -11.07 -25.42 8.90
CA PHE A 301 -10.88 -24.96 7.53
C PHE A 301 -9.45 -25.20 7.03
N PRO A 302 -9.24 -25.39 5.71
CA PRO A 302 -7.91 -25.64 5.15
C PRO A 302 -6.96 -24.46 5.36
N GLN A 303 -5.69 -24.68 5.06
CA GLN A 303 -4.68 -23.63 5.02
C GLN A 303 -4.50 -23.16 3.58
N GLY A 304 -4.70 -21.87 3.36
CA GLY A 304 -4.30 -21.12 2.17
C GLY A 304 -3.09 -20.25 2.42
N ASN A 305 -3.03 -19.13 1.71
CA ASN A 305 -2.02 -18.10 1.84
C ASN A 305 -2.69 -16.74 1.99
N SER A 306 -2.05 -15.78 2.64
CA SER A 306 -2.54 -14.40 2.66
C SER A 306 -2.34 -13.73 1.31
N ILE A 307 -3.20 -12.75 1.02
CA ILE A 307 -3.08 -11.94 -0.20
C ILE A 307 -2.41 -10.61 0.09
N ILE A 308 -1.84 -10.01 -0.95
CA ILE A 308 -1.29 -8.68 -0.86
C ILE A 308 -2.39 -7.62 -0.79
N GLY A 309 -2.04 -6.49 -0.19
CA GLY A 309 -2.72 -5.21 -0.31
C GLY A 309 -1.72 -4.11 -0.56
N GLY A 310 -2.14 -2.88 -0.32
CA GLY A 310 -1.33 -1.71 -0.61
C GLY A 310 -1.63 -1.17 -2.00
N ALA A 311 -0.63 -0.62 -2.70
CA ALA A 311 -0.89 0.11 -3.93
C ALA A 311 0.25 0.01 -4.95
N THR A 312 -0.09 0.33 -6.20
CA THR A 312 0.85 0.53 -7.29
C THR A 312 0.69 1.92 -7.89
N LEU A 313 1.66 2.32 -8.71
CA LEU A 313 1.64 3.60 -9.40
C LEU A 313 1.18 3.40 -10.85
N TRP A 314 0.14 4.11 -11.20
CA TRP A 314 -0.47 4.09 -12.52
C TRP A 314 -0.11 5.34 -13.28
N VAL A 315 0.35 5.18 -14.53
CA VAL A 315 0.65 6.29 -15.43
C VAL A 315 -0.60 6.67 -16.18
N MET A 316 -0.99 7.93 -16.11
CA MET A 316 -2.20 8.42 -16.78
C MET A 316 -1.86 8.85 -18.22
N LYS A 317 -2.76 8.53 -19.17
CA LYS A 317 -2.65 9.02 -20.54
C LYS A 317 -2.95 10.52 -20.62
N GLY A 318 -2.37 11.19 -21.62
CA GLY A 318 -2.62 12.60 -21.91
C GLY A 318 -1.46 13.54 -21.59
N ALA A 319 -0.36 13.02 -21.05
CA ALA A 319 0.86 13.80 -20.78
C ALA A 319 1.73 13.95 -22.06
N LYS A 320 2.70 14.87 -22.03
CA LYS A 320 3.67 15.08 -23.09
C LYS A 320 4.74 13.99 -23.10
N ALA A 321 5.42 13.81 -24.22
CA ALA A 321 6.47 12.81 -24.35
C ALA A 321 7.61 13.01 -23.32
N ASP A 322 7.96 14.25 -23.01
CA ASP A 322 9.02 14.55 -22.04
C ASP A 322 8.59 14.25 -20.60
N ASP A 323 7.31 14.49 -20.26
CA ASP A 323 6.75 14.10 -18.96
C ASP A 323 6.84 12.58 -18.76
N TYR A 324 6.53 11.79 -19.80
CA TYR A 324 6.64 10.34 -19.76
C TYR A 324 8.09 9.85 -19.60
N LYS A 325 9.07 10.54 -20.17
CA LYS A 325 10.48 10.25 -19.90
C LYS A 325 10.83 10.45 -18.45
N GLY A 326 10.35 11.56 -17.85
CA GLY A 326 10.52 11.84 -16.42
C GLY A 326 9.88 10.78 -15.53
N VAL A 327 8.65 10.34 -15.86
CA VAL A 327 7.98 9.25 -15.15
C VAL A 327 8.79 7.94 -15.26
N ALA A 328 9.29 7.61 -16.46
CA ALA A 328 10.09 6.40 -16.66
C ALA A 328 11.41 6.42 -15.87
N GLN A 329 12.09 7.57 -15.78
CA GLN A 329 13.28 7.74 -14.94
C GLN A 329 12.95 7.62 -13.44
N PHE A 330 11.85 8.19 -12.99
CA PHE A 330 11.37 8.02 -11.61
C PHE A 330 11.07 6.55 -11.30
N PHE A 331 10.43 5.83 -12.19
CA PHE A 331 10.14 4.40 -12.01
C PHE A 331 11.42 3.54 -12.00
N LYS A 332 12.41 3.87 -12.82
CA LYS A 332 13.75 3.26 -12.75
C LYS A 332 14.37 3.46 -11.36
N HIS A 333 14.27 4.67 -10.80
CA HIS A 333 14.75 4.98 -9.47
C HIS A 333 14.03 4.13 -8.40
N LEU A 334 12.70 4.03 -8.45
CA LEU A 334 11.91 3.21 -7.53
C LEU A 334 12.24 1.71 -7.66
N ALA A 335 12.54 1.22 -8.87
CA ALA A 335 12.84 -0.19 -9.13
C ALA A 335 14.24 -0.63 -8.65
N SER A 336 15.11 0.31 -8.27
CA SER A 336 16.45 -0.06 -7.81
C SER A 336 16.39 -0.87 -6.50
N THR A 337 17.25 -1.88 -6.38
CA THR A 337 17.35 -2.72 -5.18
C THR A 337 17.59 -1.89 -3.92
N GLU A 338 18.42 -0.84 -4.02
CA GLU A 338 18.71 0.09 -2.93
C GLU A 338 17.44 0.77 -2.41
N ASN A 339 16.64 1.37 -3.31
CA ASN A 339 15.42 2.08 -2.93
C ASN A 339 14.33 1.13 -2.43
N GLN A 340 14.19 -0.06 -3.02
CA GLN A 340 13.24 -1.07 -2.53
C GLN A 340 13.63 -1.58 -1.13
N THR A 341 14.91 -1.84 -0.89
CA THR A 341 15.43 -2.28 0.42
C THR A 341 15.26 -1.20 1.48
N TRP A 342 15.61 0.05 1.15
CA TRP A 342 15.39 1.20 2.02
C TRP A 342 13.91 1.34 2.37
N TRP A 343 13.02 1.35 1.35
CA TRP A 343 11.58 1.50 1.51
C TRP A 343 10.98 0.41 2.41
N ALA A 344 11.27 -0.86 2.11
CA ALA A 344 10.76 -1.98 2.91
C ALA A 344 11.26 -1.93 4.35
N GLY A 345 12.54 -1.58 4.56
CA GLY A 345 13.18 -1.54 5.87
C GLY A 345 12.62 -0.49 6.82
N ILE A 346 12.19 0.67 6.28
CA ILE A 346 11.69 1.77 7.13
C ILE A 346 10.17 1.82 7.24
N THR A 347 9.44 1.14 6.36
CA THR A 347 7.97 1.19 6.32
C THR A 347 7.30 -0.07 6.83
N GLY A 348 7.93 -1.24 6.66
CA GLY A 348 7.31 -2.55 6.88
C GLY A 348 6.51 -3.09 5.69
N TYR A 349 6.52 -2.38 4.55
CA TYR A 349 6.06 -2.96 3.29
C TYR A 349 6.93 -4.14 2.87
N LEU A 350 6.39 -5.02 2.04
CA LEU A 350 7.15 -6.14 1.47
C LEU A 350 8.27 -5.61 0.57
N PRO A 351 9.45 -6.25 0.56
CA PRO A 351 10.41 -6.05 -0.52
C PRO A 351 9.81 -6.59 -1.81
N LEU A 352 9.80 -5.76 -2.86
CA LEU A 352 9.02 -6.03 -4.08
C LEU A 352 9.73 -6.94 -5.08
N SER A 353 11.06 -7.11 -4.95
CA SER A 353 11.87 -7.95 -5.83
C SER A 353 12.68 -8.98 -5.05
N ASN A 354 13.01 -10.09 -5.72
CA ASN A 354 13.87 -11.13 -5.12
C ASN A 354 15.27 -10.58 -4.79
N ALA A 355 15.78 -9.64 -5.60
CA ALA A 355 17.02 -8.94 -5.30
C ALA A 355 16.92 -8.13 -3.99
N ALA A 356 15.82 -7.41 -3.77
CA ALA A 356 15.58 -6.67 -2.53
C ALA A 356 15.42 -7.60 -1.32
N VAL A 357 14.73 -8.74 -1.47
CA VAL A 357 14.63 -9.77 -0.41
C VAL A 357 16.01 -10.24 0.01
N LYS A 358 16.87 -10.64 -0.95
CA LYS A 358 18.25 -11.09 -0.70
C LYS A 358 19.10 -9.98 -0.06
N ALA A 359 18.97 -8.74 -0.53
CA ALA A 359 19.70 -7.61 0.03
C ALA A 359 19.31 -7.33 1.49
N MET A 360 18.02 -7.39 1.83
CA MET A 360 17.54 -7.27 3.20
C MET A 360 18.06 -8.42 4.10
N GLU A 361 18.08 -9.65 3.59
CA GLU A 361 18.68 -10.79 4.33
C GLU A 361 20.17 -10.57 4.60
N ALA A 362 20.93 -10.16 3.58
CA ALA A 362 22.37 -9.92 3.69
C ALA A 362 22.73 -8.73 4.60
N SER A 363 21.86 -7.72 4.70
CA SER A 363 22.10 -6.53 5.53
C SER A 363 21.98 -6.76 7.04
N GLY A 364 21.47 -7.90 7.49
CA GLY A 364 21.19 -8.18 8.88
C GLY A 364 20.00 -7.39 9.47
N ILE A 365 19.15 -6.76 8.63
CA ILE A 365 18.03 -5.96 9.10
C ILE A 365 17.00 -6.80 9.87
N TYR A 366 16.80 -8.06 9.49
CA TYR A 366 15.85 -8.97 10.15
C TYR A 366 16.28 -9.40 11.55
N GLN A 367 17.60 -9.37 11.86
CA GLN A 367 18.11 -9.59 13.20
C GLN A 367 17.87 -8.37 14.09
N LYS A 368 18.01 -7.17 13.54
CA LYS A 368 17.77 -5.90 14.25
C LYS A 368 16.27 -5.59 14.41
N SER A 369 15.47 -5.96 13.41
CA SER A 369 14.03 -5.69 13.34
C SER A 369 13.27 -6.95 12.88
N PRO A 370 13.13 -7.97 13.76
CA PRO A 370 12.55 -9.27 13.40
C PRO A 370 11.09 -9.17 12.93
N HIS A 371 10.37 -8.11 13.32
CA HIS A 371 9.00 -7.84 12.88
C HIS A 371 8.87 -7.75 11.36
N LEU A 372 9.89 -7.22 10.67
CA LEU A 372 9.89 -7.08 9.20
C LEU A 372 9.85 -8.44 8.48
N ARG A 373 10.28 -9.52 9.12
CA ARG A 373 10.29 -10.85 8.54
C ARG A 373 8.93 -11.54 8.62
N THR A 374 8.04 -11.13 9.51
CA THR A 374 6.76 -11.79 9.76
C THR A 374 5.89 -11.84 8.50
N SER A 375 5.74 -10.73 7.79
CA SER A 375 4.94 -10.66 6.56
C SER A 375 5.54 -11.51 5.43
N VAL A 376 6.86 -11.50 5.27
CA VAL A 376 7.58 -12.31 4.27
C VAL A 376 7.39 -13.80 4.58
N ASN A 377 7.56 -14.22 5.83
CA ASN A 377 7.36 -15.60 6.25
C ASN A 377 5.91 -16.05 6.07
N GLN A 378 4.93 -15.19 6.40
CA GLN A 378 3.51 -15.49 6.23
C GLN A 378 3.15 -15.71 4.76
N MET A 379 3.60 -14.82 3.86
CA MET A 379 3.37 -14.93 2.41
C MET A 379 4.00 -16.20 1.79
N ASN A 380 5.03 -16.76 2.44
CA ASN A 380 5.71 -17.97 1.99
C ASN A 380 5.28 -19.23 2.75
N SER A 381 4.30 -19.14 3.68
CA SER A 381 3.90 -20.26 4.53
C SER A 381 2.89 -21.22 3.89
N GLY A 382 2.26 -20.82 2.79
CA GLY A 382 1.26 -21.59 2.07
C GLY A 382 1.47 -21.58 0.57
N LYS A 383 0.72 -22.42 -0.15
CA LYS A 383 0.68 -22.38 -1.62
C LYS A 383 -0.34 -21.35 -2.09
N THR A 384 0.02 -20.61 -3.12
CA THR A 384 -0.93 -19.74 -3.81
C THR A 384 -1.92 -20.61 -4.62
N THR A 385 -3.20 -20.35 -4.43
CA THR A 385 -4.31 -20.99 -5.14
C THR A 385 -5.13 -19.92 -5.86
N PRO A 386 -6.13 -20.27 -6.68
CA PRO A 386 -7.07 -19.30 -7.22
C PRO A 386 -7.79 -18.45 -6.15
N ASN A 387 -7.92 -18.97 -4.91
CA ASN A 387 -8.54 -18.25 -3.79
C ASN A 387 -7.57 -17.31 -3.09
N SER A 388 -6.26 -17.44 -3.27
CA SER A 388 -5.22 -16.67 -2.58
C SER A 388 -4.24 -15.95 -3.51
N GLN A 389 -4.54 -15.82 -4.80
CA GLN A 389 -3.75 -15.01 -5.73
C GLN A 389 -4.09 -13.52 -5.69
N GLY A 390 -5.15 -13.13 -4.97
CA GLY A 390 -5.69 -11.78 -4.87
C GLY A 390 -7.17 -11.73 -5.25
N ILE A 391 -7.71 -10.52 -5.33
CA ILE A 391 -9.12 -10.27 -5.69
C ILE A 391 -9.16 -9.12 -6.70
N ARG A 392 -9.73 -9.34 -7.88
CA ARG A 392 -9.74 -8.39 -8.99
C ARG A 392 -11.16 -8.16 -9.49
N LEU A 393 -11.89 -7.26 -8.81
CA LEU A 393 -13.30 -6.95 -9.09
C LEU A 393 -13.47 -5.53 -9.61
N GLY A 394 -14.44 -5.35 -10.52
CA GLY A 394 -14.83 -4.02 -11.00
C GLY A 394 -15.50 -3.21 -9.90
N ASN A 395 -15.19 -1.91 -9.83
CA ASN A 395 -15.74 -0.99 -8.82
C ASN A 395 -15.67 -1.52 -7.38
N TYR A 396 -14.55 -2.18 -7.06
CA TYR A 396 -14.38 -2.93 -5.80
C TYR A 396 -14.44 -2.03 -4.56
N THR A 397 -14.14 -0.75 -4.66
CA THR A 397 -14.33 0.21 -3.57
C THR A 397 -15.78 0.18 -3.05
N SER A 398 -16.77 0.26 -3.96
CA SER A 398 -18.19 0.19 -3.58
C SER A 398 -18.58 -1.16 -2.98
N ILE A 399 -17.92 -2.23 -3.40
CA ILE A 399 -18.13 -3.57 -2.83
C ILE A 399 -17.61 -3.63 -1.39
N ARG A 400 -16.40 -3.08 -1.11
CA ARG A 400 -15.90 -2.97 0.26
C ARG A 400 -16.84 -2.14 1.15
N ASP A 401 -17.36 -1.03 0.63
CA ASP A 401 -18.34 -0.21 1.36
C ASP A 401 -19.59 -1.02 1.71
N ALA A 402 -20.11 -1.81 0.76
CA ALA A 402 -21.27 -2.68 1.01
C ALA A 402 -20.99 -3.75 2.06
N ILE A 403 -19.81 -4.37 2.04
CA ILE A 403 -19.39 -5.36 3.04
C ILE A 403 -19.27 -4.71 4.42
N GLU A 404 -18.56 -3.57 4.53
CA GLU A 404 -18.32 -2.89 5.79
C GLU A 404 -19.61 -2.34 6.42
N GLU A 405 -20.54 -1.84 5.60
CA GLU A 405 -21.88 -1.44 6.06
C GLU A 405 -22.61 -2.62 6.73
N GLN A 406 -22.57 -3.81 6.13
CA GLN A 406 -23.22 -4.97 6.73
C GLN A 406 -22.46 -5.46 7.97
N MET A 407 -21.13 -5.42 8.00
CA MET A 407 -20.35 -5.71 9.20
C MET A 407 -20.74 -4.79 10.34
N GLU A 408 -20.90 -3.49 10.09
CA GLU A 408 -21.32 -2.51 11.11
C GLU A 408 -22.72 -2.81 11.68
N LEU A 409 -23.67 -3.22 10.82
CA LEU A 409 -25.02 -3.63 11.25
C LEU A 409 -24.98 -4.92 12.10
N ILE A 410 -24.12 -5.87 11.73
CA ILE A 410 -23.94 -7.12 12.48
C ILE A 410 -23.31 -6.82 13.85
N PHE A 411 -22.25 -6.03 13.89
CA PHE A 411 -21.55 -5.66 15.14
C PHE A 411 -22.43 -4.83 16.09
N ALA A 412 -23.33 -4.03 15.52
CA ALA A 412 -24.35 -3.32 16.31
C ALA A 412 -25.51 -4.22 16.80
N GLY A 413 -25.50 -5.52 16.48
CA GLY A 413 -26.57 -6.46 16.82
C GLY A 413 -27.90 -6.22 16.08
N ARG A 414 -27.88 -5.41 15.02
CA ARG A 414 -29.07 -5.06 14.22
C ARG A 414 -29.37 -6.08 13.11
N LYS A 415 -28.40 -6.94 12.80
CA LYS A 415 -28.54 -7.94 11.74
C LYS A 415 -27.84 -9.24 12.11
N ALA A 416 -28.42 -10.37 11.76
CA ALA A 416 -27.76 -11.66 11.91
C ALA A 416 -26.58 -11.78 10.92
N PRO A 417 -25.46 -12.45 11.28
CA PRO A 417 -24.29 -12.60 10.43
C PRO A 417 -24.60 -13.11 9.01
N LYS A 418 -25.37 -14.20 8.91
CA LYS A 418 -25.75 -14.78 7.59
C LYS A 418 -26.53 -13.77 6.74
N GLN A 419 -27.54 -13.09 7.33
CA GLN A 419 -28.34 -12.12 6.59
C GLN A 419 -27.50 -10.92 6.13
N GLY A 420 -26.61 -10.39 6.98
CA GLY A 420 -25.74 -9.29 6.58
C GLY A 420 -24.82 -9.68 5.42
N LEU A 421 -24.24 -10.89 5.46
CA LEU A 421 -23.42 -11.37 4.34
C LEU A 421 -24.24 -11.60 3.07
N ASP A 422 -25.49 -12.10 3.16
CA ASP A 422 -26.38 -12.23 2.00
C ASP A 422 -26.70 -10.87 1.38
N ASP A 423 -26.96 -9.86 2.20
CA ASP A 423 -27.25 -8.50 1.73
C ASP A 423 -26.01 -7.85 1.11
N ALA A 424 -24.80 -8.09 1.67
CA ALA A 424 -23.55 -7.65 1.05
C ALA A 424 -23.34 -8.28 -0.33
N VAL A 425 -23.61 -9.59 -0.48
CA VAL A 425 -23.54 -10.30 -1.76
C VAL A 425 -24.56 -9.72 -2.76
N ALA A 426 -25.80 -9.47 -2.33
CA ALA A 426 -26.83 -8.92 -3.18
C ALA A 426 -26.48 -7.51 -3.69
N LYS A 427 -26.08 -6.59 -2.81
CA LYS A 427 -25.61 -5.24 -3.19
C LYS A 427 -24.41 -5.29 -4.13
N SER A 428 -23.45 -6.15 -3.85
CA SER A 428 -22.24 -6.28 -4.68
C SER A 428 -22.52 -6.87 -6.06
N ARG A 429 -23.55 -7.72 -6.18
CA ARG A 429 -23.98 -8.27 -7.47
C ARG A 429 -24.41 -7.18 -8.44
N ASP A 430 -25.17 -6.19 -7.97
CA ASP A 430 -25.65 -5.08 -8.80
C ASP A 430 -24.47 -4.24 -9.29
N VAL A 431 -23.54 -3.89 -8.39
CA VAL A 431 -22.29 -3.17 -8.71
C VAL A 431 -21.47 -3.90 -9.78
N LEU A 432 -21.28 -5.22 -9.61
CA LEU A 432 -20.50 -6.05 -10.56
C LEU A 432 -21.20 -6.18 -11.91
N LYS A 433 -22.53 -6.32 -11.91
CA LYS A 433 -23.33 -6.42 -13.13
C LYS A 433 -23.27 -5.13 -13.95
N GLU A 434 -23.41 -3.98 -13.30
CA GLU A 434 -23.28 -2.66 -13.93
C GLU A 434 -21.87 -2.47 -14.51
N PHE A 435 -20.83 -2.80 -13.74
CA PHE A 435 -19.44 -2.70 -14.22
C PHE A 435 -19.21 -3.61 -15.43
N ALA A 436 -19.63 -4.87 -15.38
CA ALA A 436 -19.47 -5.80 -16.48
C ALA A 436 -20.24 -5.35 -17.75
N ALA A 437 -21.37 -4.65 -17.60
CA ALA A 437 -22.12 -4.11 -18.75
C ALA A 437 -21.41 -2.95 -19.44
N LEU A 438 -20.63 -2.15 -18.69
CA LEU A 438 -19.88 -1.00 -19.22
C LEU A 438 -18.61 -1.41 -20.00
N TYR A 439 -18.03 -2.56 -19.68
CA TYR A 439 -16.70 -2.97 -20.16
C TYR A 439 -16.69 -4.34 -20.88
N ARG A 440 -17.83 -4.70 -21.49
CA ARG A 440 -17.99 -5.89 -22.33
C ARG A 440 -17.30 -5.77 -23.68
#